data_a39dde8a78e3033209626b32835a1336
#
_entry.id   a39dde8a78e3033209626b32835a1336
#
_cell.length_a   1.000
_cell.length_b   1.000
_cell.length_c   1.000
_cell.angle_alpha   90.00
_cell.angle_beta   90.00
_cell.angle_gamma   90.00
#
_symmetry.space_group_name_H-M   'P 1'
#
loop_
_entity.id
_entity.type
_entity.pdbx_description
1 polymer ?
#
loop_
_entity_poly.entity_id
_entity_poly.type
_entity_poly.pdbx_seq_one_letter_code
_entity_poly.pdbx_strand_id
1 'polypeptide(L)'
;MAALALLASGCSGDESKPAVAAQTKPTTCPQSWKAGWQRLANRINATVYCPTWMPSPLDAKMGGQWDNGVSVEKDHSYLVSFLWHEPPSQDVHVNFRGYPGRTKIPRCEDVEVVGGKVRRTTMPCFSDPHGKRQLGGITATLYTVNRGVDQWHLLYAWRDHGSLYAVSEHVIKPLTYRKVLSNLDRLVRGLVQVKPT
;
A
#
# COMPACT_ATOMS: atom_id res chain seq x y z
N MET A 1 -5.97 25.93 -75.90
CA MET A 1 -6.24 25.98 -74.43
C MET A 1 -6.01 24.59 -73.91
N ALA A 2 -4.87 24.34 -73.24
CA ALA A 2 -4.53 23.05 -72.68
C ALA A 2 -4.77 23.07 -71.16
N ALA A 3 -5.60 22.16 -70.70
CA ALA A 3 -5.92 22.01 -69.27
C ALA A 3 -4.93 20.96 -68.66
N LEU A 4 -4.16 21.41 -67.68
CA LEU A 4 -3.23 20.59 -66.91
C LEU A 4 -3.97 20.02 -65.68
N ALA A 5 -4.10 18.71 -65.59
CA ALA A 5 -4.63 18.02 -64.40
C ALA A 5 -3.46 17.65 -63.46
N LEU A 6 -3.50 18.22 -62.25
CA LEU A 6 -2.59 17.87 -61.16
C LEU A 6 -3.16 16.71 -60.37
N LEU A 7 -2.46 15.56 -60.39
CA LEU A 7 -2.75 14.43 -59.51
C LEU A 7 -1.98 14.64 -58.18
N ALA A 8 -2.72 14.85 -57.09
CA ALA A 8 -2.17 14.86 -55.76
C ALA A 8 -2.20 13.44 -55.17
N SER A 9 -1.00 12.83 -55.04
CA SER A 9 -0.81 11.55 -54.31
C SER A 9 -0.73 11.84 -52.83
N GLY A 10 -1.79 11.50 -52.09
CA GLY A 10 -1.79 11.53 -50.61
C GLY A 10 -1.12 10.27 -50.05
N CYS A 11 0.05 10.42 -49.45
CA CYS A 11 0.63 9.38 -48.60
C CYS A 11 -0.06 9.37 -47.25
N SER A 12 -0.92 8.39 -47.03
CA SER A 12 -1.46 8.07 -45.69
C SER A 12 -0.38 7.32 -44.91
N GLY A 13 0.39 8.04 -44.11
CA GLY A 13 1.27 7.44 -43.10
C GLY A 13 0.45 6.90 -41.96
N ASP A 14 0.32 5.59 -41.90
CA ASP A 14 -0.25 4.87 -40.76
C ASP A 14 0.77 4.88 -39.61
N GLU A 15 0.74 5.89 -38.73
CA GLU A 15 1.53 5.92 -37.52
C GLU A 15 0.97 4.89 -36.56
N SER A 16 1.47 3.66 -36.64
CA SER A 16 1.25 2.62 -35.63
C SER A 16 1.86 3.08 -34.30
N LYS A 17 0.99 3.57 -33.42
CA LYS A 17 1.30 3.89 -32.03
C LYS A 17 1.99 2.67 -31.39
N PRO A 18 3.20 2.83 -30.80
CA PRO A 18 3.86 1.70 -30.16
C PRO A 18 2.96 1.14 -29.06
N ALA A 19 2.63 -0.15 -29.15
CA ALA A 19 1.90 -0.85 -28.12
C ALA A 19 2.70 -0.78 -26.81
N VAL A 20 2.14 -0.10 -25.82
CA VAL A 20 2.70 -0.10 -24.45
C VAL A 20 2.74 -1.55 -23.99
N ALA A 21 3.95 -2.13 -23.92
CA ALA A 21 4.13 -3.48 -23.41
C ALA A 21 3.47 -3.60 -22.04
N ALA A 22 2.51 -4.51 -21.94
CA ALA A 22 1.86 -4.82 -20.68
C ALA A 22 2.94 -5.28 -19.69
N GLN A 23 3.24 -4.46 -18.69
CA GLN A 23 4.19 -4.83 -17.65
C GLN A 23 3.66 -6.09 -16.95
N THR A 24 4.30 -7.21 -17.15
CA THR A 24 3.98 -8.46 -16.46
C THR A 24 4.12 -8.24 -14.96
N LYS A 25 3.06 -8.56 -14.21
CA LYS A 25 3.08 -8.45 -12.74
C LYS A 25 4.24 -9.30 -12.19
N PRO A 26 5.14 -8.75 -11.35
CA PRO A 26 6.17 -9.56 -10.70
C PRO A 26 5.51 -10.71 -9.95
N THR A 27 6.02 -11.93 -10.14
CA THR A 27 5.48 -13.15 -9.52
C THR A 27 6.16 -13.48 -8.21
N THR A 28 7.26 -12.81 -7.88
CA THR A 28 8.08 -13.10 -6.71
C THR A 28 8.39 -11.85 -5.91
N CYS A 29 8.54 -12.01 -4.59
CA CYS A 29 9.04 -10.98 -3.70
C CYS A 29 10.48 -10.58 -4.12
N PRO A 30 10.83 -9.29 -4.18
CA PRO A 30 12.18 -8.84 -4.50
C PRO A 30 13.23 -9.52 -3.62
N GLN A 31 14.38 -9.86 -4.20
CA GLN A 31 15.44 -10.59 -3.49
C GLN A 31 15.88 -9.90 -2.21
N SER A 32 15.95 -8.56 -2.22
CA SER A 32 16.32 -7.73 -1.09
C SER A 32 15.36 -7.83 0.11
N TRP A 33 14.10 -8.20 -0.12
CA TRP A 33 13.07 -8.30 0.92
C TRP A 33 12.66 -9.74 1.23
N LYS A 34 12.92 -10.65 0.30
CA LYS A 34 12.42 -12.02 0.33
C LYS A 34 12.68 -12.73 1.65
N ALA A 35 13.92 -12.68 2.15
CA ALA A 35 14.29 -13.38 3.38
C ALA A 35 13.52 -12.88 4.61
N GLY A 36 13.27 -11.57 4.70
CA GLY A 36 12.52 -11.01 5.81
C GLY A 36 11.04 -11.35 5.78
N TRP A 37 10.41 -11.22 4.62
CA TRP A 37 9.01 -11.60 4.46
C TRP A 37 8.79 -13.10 4.69
N GLN A 38 9.76 -13.95 4.30
CA GLN A 38 9.71 -15.37 4.60
C GLN A 38 9.84 -15.66 6.10
N ARG A 39 10.79 -14.99 6.80
CA ARG A 39 10.89 -15.11 8.27
C ARG A 39 9.61 -14.68 8.97
N LEU A 40 8.98 -13.57 8.51
CA LEU A 40 7.71 -13.12 9.06
C LEU A 40 6.61 -14.17 8.85
N ALA A 41 6.43 -14.69 7.62
CA ALA A 41 5.44 -15.71 7.31
C ALA A 41 5.61 -16.95 8.20
N ASN A 42 6.85 -17.42 8.35
CA ASN A 42 7.17 -18.59 9.18
C ASN A 42 6.90 -18.33 10.66
N ARG A 43 7.27 -17.15 11.16
CA ARG A 43 7.09 -16.77 12.56
C ARG A 43 5.63 -16.73 12.98
N ILE A 44 4.74 -16.20 12.13
CA ILE A 44 3.31 -16.09 12.42
C ILE A 44 2.51 -17.31 11.92
N ASN A 45 3.17 -18.21 11.20
CA ASN A 45 2.57 -19.37 10.54
C ASN A 45 1.34 -18.99 9.68
N ALA A 46 1.48 -17.92 8.89
CA ALA A 46 0.41 -17.41 8.04
C ALA A 46 0.96 -16.74 6.76
N THR A 47 0.12 -16.66 5.73
CA THR A 47 0.45 -15.91 4.53
C THR A 47 0.65 -14.43 4.86
N VAL A 48 1.67 -13.82 4.26
CA VAL A 48 1.92 -12.38 4.28
C VAL A 48 1.99 -11.83 2.86
N TYR A 49 1.91 -10.52 2.70
CA TYR A 49 1.96 -9.85 1.40
C TYR A 49 3.22 -9.00 1.28
N CYS A 50 4.15 -9.45 0.44
CA CYS A 50 5.38 -8.74 0.13
C CYS A 50 5.14 -7.70 -0.96
N PRO A 51 5.53 -6.42 -0.79
CA PRO A 51 5.50 -5.45 -1.87
C PRO A 51 6.58 -5.75 -2.91
N THR A 52 6.29 -5.49 -4.18
CA THR A 52 7.28 -5.58 -5.27
C THR A 52 7.84 -4.22 -5.67
N TRP A 53 7.29 -3.16 -5.10
CA TRP A 53 7.67 -1.77 -5.32
C TRP A 53 7.31 -0.95 -4.08
N MET A 54 8.05 0.13 -3.85
CA MET A 54 7.77 1.13 -2.82
C MET A 54 7.80 2.53 -3.44
N PRO A 55 7.01 3.50 -2.93
CA PRO A 55 7.08 4.88 -3.38
C PRO A 55 8.37 5.56 -2.90
N SER A 56 8.95 6.43 -3.75
CA SER A 56 10.05 7.29 -3.32
C SER A 56 9.58 8.25 -2.21
N PRO A 57 10.42 8.50 -1.19
CA PRO A 57 11.83 8.08 -1.03
C PRO A 57 12.01 6.69 -0.39
N LEU A 58 10.95 5.96 -0.08
CA LEU A 58 10.97 4.69 0.64
C LEU A 58 11.62 3.54 -0.16
N ASP A 59 11.63 3.64 -1.48
CA ASP A 59 12.29 2.69 -2.38
C ASP A 59 13.81 2.65 -2.23
N ALA A 60 14.42 3.76 -1.80
CA ALA A 60 15.87 3.89 -1.63
C ALA A 60 16.37 3.46 -0.24
N LYS A 61 15.49 3.37 0.75
CA LYS A 61 15.84 3.00 2.14
C LYS A 61 14.97 1.85 2.64
N MET A 62 15.42 0.66 2.38
CA MET A 62 14.75 -0.57 2.80
C MET A 62 15.06 -0.96 4.25
N GLY A 63 15.13 0.00 5.12
CA GLY A 63 15.29 -0.22 6.54
C GLY A 63 13.95 -0.35 7.24
N GLY A 64 13.05 -1.17 6.71
CA GLY A 64 11.82 -1.47 7.44
C GLY A 64 12.14 -2.21 8.73
N GLN A 65 11.37 -1.97 9.78
CA GLN A 65 11.48 -2.72 11.05
C GLN A 65 10.83 -4.11 10.97
N TRP A 66 10.70 -4.64 9.77
CA TRP A 66 9.95 -5.84 9.44
C TRP A 66 10.56 -7.14 9.97
N ASP A 67 11.81 -7.16 10.36
CA ASP A 67 12.48 -8.27 11.03
C ASP A 67 12.57 -8.07 12.56
N ASN A 68 12.07 -6.96 13.05
CA ASN A 68 12.08 -6.63 14.47
C ASN A 68 11.01 -7.44 15.22
N GLY A 69 11.39 -8.00 16.36
CA GLY A 69 10.51 -8.75 17.23
C GLY A 69 9.31 -7.98 17.77
N VAL A 70 9.38 -6.66 17.85
CA VAL A 70 8.27 -5.80 18.28
C VAL A 70 7.21 -5.57 17.19
N SER A 71 7.49 -5.98 15.96
CA SER A 71 6.55 -5.88 14.84
C SER A 71 5.53 -7.02 14.80
N VAL A 72 5.61 -7.99 15.70
CA VAL A 72 4.69 -9.14 15.78
C VAL A 72 4.15 -9.24 17.21
N GLU A 73 2.84 -9.13 17.33
CA GLU A 73 2.11 -9.23 18.59
C GLU A 73 1.88 -10.68 19.03
N LYS A 74 1.46 -10.88 20.29
CA LYS A 74 1.15 -12.21 20.85
C LYS A 74 0.04 -12.96 20.08
N ASP A 75 -0.86 -12.23 19.44
CA ASP A 75 -1.96 -12.76 18.64
C ASP A 75 -1.59 -12.97 17.18
N HIS A 76 -0.29 -12.92 16.87
CA HIS A 76 0.30 -13.04 15.55
C HIS A 76 -0.05 -11.92 14.57
N SER A 77 -0.77 -10.87 15.02
CA SER A 77 -0.88 -9.67 14.21
C SER A 77 0.48 -9.01 14.04
N TYR A 78 0.69 -8.38 12.89
CA TYR A 78 1.98 -7.77 12.58
C TYR A 78 1.86 -6.38 11.99
N LEU A 79 2.91 -5.61 12.18
CA LEU A 79 3.17 -4.33 11.54
C LEU A 79 4.55 -4.35 10.92
N VAL A 80 4.62 -4.10 9.61
CA VAL A 80 5.87 -3.81 8.90
C VAL A 80 5.83 -2.38 8.42
N SER A 81 6.77 -1.55 8.86
CA SER A 81 6.85 -0.14 8.49
C SER A 81 8.09 0.12 7.64
N PHE A 82 7.88 0.83 6.54
CA PHE A 82 8.93 1.46 5.76
C PHE A 82 8.88 2.95 6.05
N LEU A 83 9.96 3.47 6.59
CA LEU A 83 10.05 4.84 7.12
C LEU A 83 11.11 5.63 6.37
N TRP A 84 10.80 6.87 6.08
CA TRP A 84 11.74 7.90 5.68
C TRP A 84 11.59 9.09 6.61
N HIS A 85 12.65 9.38 7.34
CA HIS A 85 12.71 10.56 8.22
C HIS A 85 13.32 11.73 7.47
N GLU A 86 12.55 12.78 7.25
CA GLU A 86 13.00 14.03 6.62
C GLU A 86 13.02 15.15 7.67
N PRO A 87 14.22 15.64 8.07
CA PRO A 87 14.28 16.78 8.97
C PRO A 87 13.62 18.03 8.33
N PRO A 88 12.92 18.91 9.08
CA PRO A 88 12.95 18.96 10.54
C PRO A 88 11.86 18.16 11.28
N SER A 89 10.87 17.54 10.64
CA SER A 89 9.76 17.01 11.45
C SER A 89 8.80 16.01 10.81
N GLN A 90 9.08 15.47 9.62
CA GLN A 90 8.03 14.69 8.93
C GLN A 90 8.49 13.30 8.53
N ASP A 91 7.81 12.29 9.05
CA ASP A 91 8.03 10.90 8.67
C ASP A 91 7.10 10.49 7.54
N VAL A 92 7.65 10.30 6.34
CA VAL A 92 6.94 9.60 5.28
C VAL A 92 7.01 8.11 5.57
N HIS A 93 5.88 7.43 5.58
CA HIS A 93 5.88 6.00 5.83
C HIS A 93 4.75 5.25 5.13
N VAL A 94 5.05 3.98 4.85
CA VAL A 94 4.09 2.97 4.40
C VAL A 94 4.07 1.85 5.42
N ASN A 95 2.88 1.50 5.89
CA ASN A 95 2.66 0.45 6.86
C ASN A 95 1.91 -0.72 6.25
N PHE A 96 2.43 -1.93 6.43
CA PHE A 96 1.75 -3.19 6.12
C PHE A 96 1.32 -3.83 7.42
N ARG A 97 0.03 -4.17 7.51
CA ARG A 97 -0.54 -4.85 8.67
C ARG A 97 -1.23 -6.14 8.25
N GLY A 98 -1.19 -7.13 9.10
CA GLY A 98 -1.96 -8.34 8.94
C GLY A 98 -2.47 -8.84 10.27
N TYR A 99 -3.65 -9.47 10.20
CA TYR A 99 -4.38 -10.02 11.36
C TYR A 99 -4.76 -11.47 11.03
N PRO A 100 -3.81 -12.42 11.19
CA PRO A 100 -4.03 -13.83 10.85
C PRO A 100 -5.24 -14.42 11.60
N GLY A 101 -6.09 -15.15 10.88
CA GLY A 101 -7.28 -15.77 11.44
C GLY A 101 -8.39 -14.80 11.86
N ARG A 102 -8.29 -13.52 11.53
CA ARG A 102 -9.27 -12.49 11.85
C ARG A 102 -9.76 -11.78 10.60
N THR A 103 -11.07 -11.65 10.44
CA THR A 103 -11.68 -10.94 9.31
C THR A 103 -12.32 -9.61 9.71
N LYS A 104 -12.49 -9.39 11.03
CA LYS A 104 -13.06 -8.15 11.57
C LYS A 104 -11.95 -7.10 11.75
N ILE A 105 -12.30 -5.84 11.50
CA ILE A 105 -11.42 -4.70 11.83
C ILE A 105 -11.13 -4.73 13.33
N PRO A 106 -9.85 -4.69 13.74
CA PRO A 106 -9.47 -4.68 15.14
C PRO A 106 -9.94 -3.40 15.83
N ARG A 107 -9.96 -3.43 17.16
CA ARG A 107 -10.23 -2.25 17.97
C ARG A 107 -8.91 -1.65 18.45
N CYS A 108 -8.80 -0.34 18.31
CA CYS A 108 -7.70 0.46 18.84
C CYS A 108 -8.14 1.23 20.07
N GLU A 109 -7.22 1.47 21.00
CA GLU A 109 -7.45 2.35 22.13
C GLU A 109 -7.29 3.81 21.65
N ASP A 110 -8.25 4.62 22.01
CA ASP A 110 -8.20 6.07 21.86
C ASP A 110 -8.07 6.70 23.25
N VAL A 111 -7.11 7.62 23.38
CA VAL A 111 -6.76 8.25 24.64
C VAL A 111 -6.96 9.75 24.53
N GLU A 112 -7.97 10.26 25.19
CA GLU A 112 -8.28 11.69 25.28
C GLU A 112 -7.92 12.23 26.66
N VAL A 113 -7.45 13.48 26.71
CA VAL A 113 -7.28 14.22 27.97
C VAL A 113 -8.34 15.31 28.03
N VAL A 114 -9.35 15.10 28.86
CA VAL A 114 -10.47 16.05 29.05
C VAL A 114 -10.43 16.58 30.48
N GLY A 115 -10.26 17.90 30.66
CA GLY A 115 -10.21 18.53 31.97
C GLY A 115 -9.13 17.96 32.91
N GLY A 116 -7.95 17.59 32.36
CA GLY A 116 -6.83 17.00 33.08
C GLY A 116 -7.03 15.53 33.46
N LYS A 117 -8.14 14.89 33.05
CA LYS A 117 -8.39 13.47 33.26
C LYS A 117 -8.18 12.68 31.98
N VAL A 118 -7.46 11.56 32.09
CA VAL A 118 -7.26 10.62 30.97
C VAL A 118 -8.52 9.77 30.79
N ARG A 119 -9.13 9.87 29.63
CA ARG A 119 -10.24 9.03 29.18
C ARG A 119 -9.73 8.05 28.14
N ARG A 120 -9.97 6.76 28.33
CA ARG A 120 -9.63 5.72 27.37
C ARG A 120 -10.92 5.14 26.79
N THR A 121 -11.02 5.13 25.47
CA THR A 121 -12.13 4.51 24.73
C THR A 121 -11.57 3.53 23.74
N THR A 122 -12.38 2.58 23.27
CA THR A 122 -11.98 1.68 22.21
C THR A 122 -12.87 1.88 21.00
N MET A 123 -12.26 2.05 19.82
CA MET A 123 -12.96 2.22 18.55
C MET A 123 -12.37 1.29 17.48
N PRO A 124 -13.04 1.06 16.34
CA PRO A 124 -12.40 0.38 15.23
C PRO A 124 -11.13 1.14 14.81
N CYS A 125 -10.02 0.43 14.57
CA CYS A 125 -8.75 1.06 14.17
C CYS A 125 -8.86 1.86 12.86
N PHE A 126 -9.86 1.56 12.02
CA PHE A 126 -10.28 2.34 10.86
C PHE A 126 -11.76 2.06 10.55
N SER A 127 -12.53 3.08 10.18
CA SER A 127 -13.99 2.97 10.10
C SER A 127 -14.68 3.82 9.05
N ASP A 128 -13.96 4.65 8.31
CA ASP A 128 -14.52 5.53 7.29
C ASP A 128 -14.27 4.99 5.87
N PRO A 129 -15.13 4.09 5.35
CA PRO A 129 -14.94 3.47 4.04
C PRO A 129 -15.30 4.41 2.89
N HIS A 130 -14.41 4.55 1.92
CA HIS A 130 -14.56 5.34 0.70
C HIS A 130 -14.78 4.50 -0.56
N GLY A 131 -15.31 3.30 -0.42
CA GLY A 131 -15.62 2.40 -1.53
C GLY A 131 -14.59 1.29 -1.72
N LYS A 132 -14.89 0.40 -2.68
CA LYS A 132 -14.07 -0.77 -3.02
C LYS A 132 -13.37 -0.57 -4.36
N ARG A 133 -12.19 -1.18 -4.50
CA ARG A 133 -11.41 -1.22 -5.74
C ARG A 133 -10.88 -2.61 -6.02
N GLN A 134 -10.84 -2.95 -7.31
CA GLN A 134 -10.22 -4.18 -7.79
C GLN A 134 -8.78 -3.87 -8.23
N LEU A 135 -7.80 -4.42 -7.51
CA LEU A 135 -6.39 -4.09 -7.68
C LEU A 135 -5.55 -5.38 -7.77
N GLY A 136 -5.13 -5.75 -8.98
CA GLY A 136 -4.23 -6.90 -9.19
C GLY A 136 -4.75 -8.23 -8.63
N GLY A 137 -6.08 -8.47 -8.68
CA GLY A 137 -6.72 -9.67 -8.10
C GLY A 137 -7.17 -9.51 -6.64
N ILE A 138 -6.85 -8.39 -6.01
CA ILE A 138 -7.29 -8.06 -4.65
C ILE A 138 -8.49 -7.11 -4.72
N THR A 139 -9.59 -7.46 -4.03
CA THR A 139 -10.71 -6.53 -3.79
C THR A 139 -10.49 -5.84 -2.46
N ALA A 140 -10.01 -4.60 -2.50
CA ALA A 140 -9.71 -3.80 -1.32
C ALA A 140 -10.74 -2.71 -1.08
N THR A 141 -11.01 -2.40 0.19
CA THR A 141 -11.80 -1.24 0.61
C THR A 141 -10.85 -0.11 0.99
N LEU A 142 -11.09 1.09 0.46
CA LEU A 142 -10.36 2.30 0.83
C LEU A 142 -10.96 2.89 2.11
N TYR A 143 -10.08 3.30 3.03
CA TYR A 143 -10.42 4.02 4.25
C TYR A 143 -9.56 5.28 4.37
N THR A 144 -10.05 6.26 5.12
CA THR A 144 -9.23 7.34 5.66
C THR A 144 -9.09 7.17 7.17
N VAL A 145 -7.90 7.49 7.69
CA VAL A 145 -7.60 7.42 9.12
C VAL A 145 -7.04 8.77 9.53
N ASN A 146 -7.57 9.36 10.60
CA ASN A 146 -7.13 10.65 11.17
C ASN A 146 -7.07 11.79 10.13
N ARG A 147 -8.12 11.94 9.33
CA ARG A 147 -8.19 12.94 8.25
C ARG A 147 -7.97 14.36 8.80
N GLY A 148 -7.06 15.08 8.16
CA GLY A 148 -6.83 16.51 8.42
C GLY A 148 -5.90 16.81 9.60
N VAL A 149 -5.28 15.80 10.22
CA VAL A 149 -4.25 15.95 11.27
C VAL A 149 -2.94 15.28 10.85
N ASP A 150 -1.87 15.46 11.62
CA ASP A 150 -0.51 14.97 11.28
C ASP A 150 -0.41 13.46 11.07
N GLN A 151 -1.36 12.69 11.59
CA GLN A 151 -1.44 11.24 11.42
C GLN A 151 -2.41 10.82 10.31
N TRP A 152 -2.69 11.67 9.34
CA TRP A 152 -3.61 11.35 8.26
C TRP A 152 -3.04 10.28 7.32
N HIS A 153 -3.76 9.18 7.21
CA HIS A 153 -3.41 8.08 6.31
C HIS A 153 -4.55 7.76 5.34
N LEU A 154 -4.18 7.33 4.14
CA LEU A 154 -5.04 6.50 3.31
C LEU A 154 -4.67 5.05 3.56
N LEU A 155 -5.67 4.17 3.57
CA LEU A 155 -5.51 2.76 3.88
C LEU A 155 -6.37 1.92 2.95
N TYR A 156 -5.78 0.90 2.33
CA TYR A 156 -6.52 -0.21 1.75
C TYR A 156 -6.55 -1.39 2.70
N ALA A 157 -7.74 -1.97 2.89
CA ALA A 157 -7.89 -3.22 3.62
C ALA A 157 -8.63 -4.26 2.76
N TRP A 158 -8.21 -5.52 2.88
CA TRP A 158 -8.83 -6.65 2.19
C TRP A 158 -8.83 -7.90 3.06
N ARG A 159 -9.68 -8.85 2.69
CA ARG A 159 -9.74 -10.16 3.34
C ARG A 159 -9.25 -11.22 2.38
N ASP A 160 -8.42 -12.11 2.89
CA ASP A 160 -7.93 -13.25 2.15
C ASP A 160 -7.64 -14.41 3.11
N HIS A 161 -8.03 -15.64 2.72
CA HIS A 161 -7.81 -16.88 3.49
C HIS A 161 -8.13 -16.74 5.00
N GLY A 162 -9.28 -16.14 5.33
CA GLY A 162 -9.72 -15.99 6.72
C GLY A 162 -8.97 -14.93 7.54
N SER A 163 -8.13 -14.13 6.91
CA SER A 163 -7.32 -13.08 7.54
C SER A 163 -7.66 -11.70 6.98
N LEU A 164 -7.44 -10.65 7.76
CA LEU A 164 -7.53 -9.26 7.35
C LEU A 164 -6.12 -8.71 7.12
N TYR A 165 -5.95 -8.02 6.01
CA TYR A 165 -4.71 -7.31 5.65
C TYR A 165 -5.00 -5.85 5.40
N ALA A 166 -4.01 -5.01 5.65
CA ALA A 166 -4.09 -3.59 5.32
C ALA A 166 -2.72 -3.04 4.91
N VAL A 167 -2.74 -2.08 4.00
CA VAL A 167 -1.60 -1.24 3.68
C VAL A 167 -2.03 0.22 3.76
N SER A 168 -1.23 1.05 4.41
CA SER A 168 -1.49 2.49 4.54
C SER A 168 -0.27 3.30 4.19
N GLU A 169 -0.48 4.52 3.69
CA GLU A 169 0.56 5.50 3.42
C GLU A 169 0.15 6.84 4.05
N HIS A 170 1.12 7.54 4.64
CA HIS A 170 0.94 8.82 5.29
C HIS A 170 0.70 9.92 4.25
N VAL A 171 -0.36 10.72 4.46
CA VAL A 171 -0.70 11.88 3.61
C VAL A 171 -0.07 13.12 4.22
N ILE A 172 1.16 13.38 3.87
CA ILE A 172 1.96 14.50 4.39
C ILE A 172 2.72 15.18 3.24
N LYS A 173 2.95 16.48 3.33
CA LYS A 173 3.72 17.22 2.31
C LYS A 173 5.10 16.61 2.10
N PRO A 174 5.62 16.51 0.88
CA PRO A 174 5.03 17.03 -0.37
C PRO A 174 3.96 16.11 -1.00
N LEU A 175 3.63 14.97 -0.37
CA LEU A 175 2.66 14.00 -0.88
C LEU A 175 1.24 14.54 -0.77
N THR A 176 0.53 14.56 -1.90
CA THR A 176 -0.88 14.91 -1.95
C THR A 176 -1.76 13.66 -1.80
N TYR A 177 -3.02 13.84 -1.41
CA TYR A 177 -4.02 12.76 -1.38
C TYR A 177 -4.02 11.93 -2.68
N ARG A 178 -4.02 12.58 -3.86
CA ARG A 178 -4.00 11.89 -5.15
C ARG A 178 -2.73 11.08 -5.36
N LYS A 179 -1.58 11.59 -4.93
CA LYS A 179 -0.31 10.90 -5.06
C LYS A 179 -0.27 9.67 -4.17
N VAL A 180 -0.68 9.79 -2.91
CA VAL A 180 -0.78 8.67 -1.96
C VAL A 180 -1.76 7.62 -2.46
N LEU A 181 -2.93 8.02 -2.96
CA LEU A 181 -3.89 7.08 -3.54
C LEU A 181 -3.31 6.31 -4.73
N SER A 182 -2.61 7.00 -5.63
CA SER A 182 -1.92 6.38 -6.78
C SER A 182 -0.81 5.41 -6.33
N ASN A 183 -0.05 5.77 -5.31
CA ASN A 183 0.98 4.91 -4.72
C ASN A 183 0.36 3.63 -4.15
N LEU A 184 -0.69 3.76 -3.34
CA LEU A 184 -1.40 2.63 -2.75
C LEU A 184 -2.03 1.71 -3.82
N ASP A 185 -2.63 2.28 -4.87
CA ASP A 185 -3.15 1.51 -6.01
C ASP A 185 -2.03 0.66 -6.64
N ARG A 186 -0.85 1.23 -6.84
CA ARG A 186 0.32 0.54 -7.39
C ARG A 186 0.86 -0.52 -6.45
N LEU A 187 0.98 -0.19 -5.15
CA LEU A 187 1.42 -1.12 -4.11
C LEU A 187 0.53 -2.37 -4.08
N VAL A 188 -0.79 -2.19 -3.95
CA VAL A 188 -1.72 -3.33 -3.84
C VAL A 188 -1.72 -4.18 -5.10
N ARG A 189 -1.65 -3.59 -6.30
CA ARG A 189 -1.52 -4.34 -7.55
C ARG A 189 -0.24 -5.16 -7.62
N GLY A 190 0.82 -4.71 -6.99
CA GLY A 190 2.14 -5.34 -6.99
C GLY A 190 2.39 -6.29 -5.82
N LEU A 191 1.43 -6.53 -4.93
CA LEU A 191 1.62 -7.43 -3.80
C LEU A 191 1.77 -8.89 -4.25
N VAL A 192 2.70 -9.59 -3.62
CA VAL A 192 2.97 -11.02 -3.82
C VAL A 192 2.79 -11.75 -2.50
N GLN A 193 2.05 -12.86 -2.53
CA GLN A 193 1.88 -13.72 -1.36
C GLN A 193 3.18 -14.46 -1.04
N VAL A 194 3.54 -14.48 0.24
CA VAL A 194 4.61 -15.30 0.81
C VAL A 194 3.98 -16.22 1.86
N LYS A 195 4.05 -17.50 1.61
CA LYS A 195 3.49 -18.54 2.50
C LYS A 195 4.56 -19.05 3.46
N PRO A 196 4.19 -19.51 4.66
CA PRO A 196 5.13 -20.21 5.53
C PRO A 196 5.65 -21.49 4.84
N THR A 197 6.89 -21.87 5.13
CA THR A 197 7.60 -23.05 4.62
C THR A 197 7.84 -24.05 5.72
#